data_8b00177b2652b8d630ff8a139b82ac78
#
_entry.id   8b00177b2652b8d630ff8a139b82ac78
#
_cell.length_a   1.000
_cell.length_b   1.000
_cell.length_c   1.000
_cell.angle_alpha   90.00
_cell.angle_beta   90.00
_cell.angle_gamma   90.00
#
_symmetry.space_group_name_H-M   'P 1'
#
loop_
_entity.id
_entity.type
_entity.pdbx_description
1 polymer ?
#
loop_
_entity_poly.entity_id
_entity_poly.type
_entity_poly.pdbx_seq_one_letter_code
_entity_poly.pdbx_strand_id
1 'polypeptide(L)'
;INSKSSKENNKAWISRYALIDDYHKIINKKLKSLMEIIKLDYCEDINYKIYVDTGPLLERAYSYQSGLGWFGKNSCLINKDLGSWFFISEVLINKKLEYDQPVKDMCGSCTKCIDSCPTGAIVDNKKIDANKCISYLTIENKDTIPSNFLKKIGNNIYGCDICQEVCPWNNKKAKIKNNFNWNLRDFFVSPELDKILQLIETQWDEVKIKSPIKRAKKRGFLRNILIAMGNSKNSYYKPKVQKYLKSDDKILATTAKQAILLMES
;
A
#
# COMPACT_ATOMS: atom_id res chain seq x y z
N ILE A 1 -0.37 4.38 14.04
CA ILE A 1 -1.53 3.45 14.04
C ILE A 1 -0.96 2.07 14.29
N ASN A 2 -1.15 1.54 15.51
CA ASN A 2 -0.82 0.16 15.85
C ASN A 2 -1.91 -0.75 15.29
N SER A 3 -1.87 -1.02 14.00
CA SER A 3 -2.66 -2.07 13.42
C SER A 3 -1.76 -3.32 13.30
N LYS A 4 -1.84 -4.21 14.26
CA LYS A 4 -1.44 -5.60 14.01
C LYS A 4 -2.40 -6.11 12.95
N SER A 5 -1.90 -6.80 11.91
CA SER A 5 -2.76 -7.51 10.97
C SER A 5 -3.82 -8.23 11.78
N SER A 6 -5.09 -7.87 11.60
CA SER A 6 -6.11 -8.46 12.44
C SER A 6 -6.15 -9.95 12.11
N LYS A 7 -5.78 -10.80 13.06
CA LYS A 7 -5.98 -12.26 12.95
C LYS A 7 -7.47 -12.63 13.00
N GLU A 8 -8.34 -11.62 13.07
CA GLU A 8 -9.77 -11.80 13.09
C GLU A 8 -10.27 -12.05 11.67
N ASN A 9 -10.74 -13.25 11.42
CA ASN A 9 -11.18 -13.72 10.10
C ASN A 9 -12.32 -12.89 9.48
N ASN A 10 -13.01 -12.04 10.25
CA ASN A 10 -14.13 -11.24 9.79
C ASN A 10 -13.74 -9.79 9.47
N LYS A 11 -12.49 -9.40 9.68
CA LYS A 11 -12.01 -8.04 9.42
C LYS A 11 -11.10 -7.99 8.20
N ALA A 12 -11.25 -6.92 7.43
CA ALA A 12 -10.42 -6.66 6.27
C ALA A 12 -9.12 -5.93 6.65
N TRP A 13 -8.08 -6.18 5.85
CA TRP A 13 -6.84 -5.43 5.90
C TRP A 13 -6.74 -4.45 4.72
N ILE A 14 -6.45 -3.21 5.04
CA ILE A 14 -6.10 -2.15 4.08
C ILE A 14 -4.72 -1.62 4.48
N SER A 15 -3.81 -1.52 3.53
CA SER A 15 -2.45 -1.00 3.77
C SER A 15 -2.47 0.38 4.42
N ARG A 16 -1.57 0.60 5.37
CA ARG A 16 -1.52 1.80 6.22
C ARG A 16 -1.54 3.10 5.46
N TYR A 17 -0.85 3.18 4.33
CA TYR A 17 -0.79 4.39 3.51
C TYR A 17 -2.16 4.79 2.92
N ALA A 18 -3.08 3.83 2.80
CA ALA A 18 -4.42 4.05 2.24
C ALA A 18 -5.49 4.32 3.31
N LEU A 19 -5.13 4.30 4.59
CA LEU A 19 -6.03 4.64 5.70
C LEU A 19 -6.24 6.15 5.85
N ILE A 20 -5.52 6.96 5.11
CA ILE A 20 -5.52 8.42 5.18
C ILE A 20 -6.01 9.03 3.87
N ASP A 21 -6.25 10.34 3.90
CA ASP A 21 -6.48 11.10 2.66
C ASP A 21 -5.28 10.98 1.70
N ASP A 22 -5.55 11.20 0.41
CA ASP A 22 -4.59 11.05 -0.68
C ASP A 22 -3.29 11.84 -0.41
N TYR A 23 -2.24 11.14 -0.02
CA TYR A 23 -0.94 11.69 0.35
C TYR A 23 -0.29 12.51 -0.77
N HIS A 24 -0.56 12.21 -2.05
CA HIS A 24 -0.03 12.96 -3.17
C HIS A 24 -0.37 14.45 -3.07
N LYS A 25 -1.63 14.77 -2.72
CA LYS A 25 -2.08 16.16 -2.60
C LYS A 25 -1.48 16.85 -1.39
N ILE A 26 -1.40 16.13 -0.27
CA ILE A 26 -0.87 16.65 0.99
C ILE A 26 0.61 16.99 0.85
N ILE A 27 1.41 16.04 0.32
CA ILE A 27 2.85 16.21 0.13
C ILE A 27 3.12 17.30 -0.92
N ASN A 28 2.41 17.28 -2.05
CA ASN A 28 2.58 18.29 -3.09
C ASN A 28 2.35 19.71 -2.56
N LYS A 29 1.30 19.91 -1.74
CA LYS A 29 1.03 21.20 -1.11
C LYS A 29 2.19 21.66 -0.21
N LYS A 30 2.75 20.74 0.59
CA LYS A 30 3.87 21.03 1.49
C LYS A 30 5.15 21.35 0.72
N LEU A 31 5.44 20.61 -0.35
CA LEU A 31 6.60 20.88 -1.19
C LEU A 31 6.50 22.22 -1.89
N LYS A 32 5.30 22.61 -2.36
CA LYS A 32 5.09 23.96 -2.90
C LYS A 32 5.41 25.03 -1.86
N SER A 33 4.90 24.89 -0.63
CA SER A 33 5.20 25.83 0.44
C SER A 33 6.70 25.88 0.76
N LEU A 34 7.40 24.74 0.76
CA LEU A 34 8.84 24.67 0.93
C LEU A 34 9.57 25.43 -0.18
N MET A 35 9.16 25.23 -1.43
CA MET A 35 9.79 25.91 -2.57
C MET A 35 9.58 27.42 -2.56
N GLU A 36 8.46 27.91 -2.05
CA GLU A 36 8.27 29.37 -1.86
C GLU A 36 9.24 29.93 -0.80
N ILE A 37 9.49 29.21 0.29
CA ILE A 37 10.49 29.59 1.29
C ILE A 37 11.89 29.62 0.65
N ILE A 38 12.27 28.57 -0.06
CA ILE A 38 13.58 28.45 -0.70
C ILE A 38 13.80 29.60 -1.70
N LYS A 39 12.80 29.97 -2.48
CA LYS A 39 12.89 31.12 -3.41
C LYS A 39 13.20 32.43 -2.68
N LEU A 40 12.54 32.64 -1.54
CA LEU A 40 12.78 33.84 -0.74
C LEU A 40 14.21 33.89 -0.18
N ASP A 41 14.71 32.76 0.31
CA ASP A 41 16.05 32.66 0.89
C ASP A 41 17.17 32.87 -0.15
N TYR A 42 16.99 32.35 -1.37
CA TYR A 42 18.01 32.46 -2.40
C TYR A 42 17.97 33.80 -3.17
N CYS A 43 16.92 34.61 -3.01
CA CYS A 43 16.72 35.87 -3.75
C CYS A 43 16.93 35.77 -5.26
N GLU A 44 16.71 34.57 -5.82
CA GLU A 44 16.91 34.25 -7.23
C GLU A 44 15.72 33.51 -7.80
N ASP A 45 15.57 33.58 -9.13
CA ASP A 45 14.51 32.83 -9.82
C ASP A 45 14.85 31.34 -9.86
N ILE A 46 14.11 30.55 -9.05
CA ILE A 46 14.25 29.11 -8.96
C ILE A 46 13.11 28.46 -9.73
N ASN A 47 13.42 27.80 -10.84
CA ASN A 47 12.51 26.92 -11.54
C ASN A 47 12.53 25.54 -10.88
N TYR A 48 11.35 24.99 -10.60
CA TYR A 48 11.24 23.67 -9.97
C TYR A 48 10.11 22.83 -10.51
N LYS A 49 10.23 21.50 -10.34
CA LYS A 49 9.20 20.54 -10.66
C LYS A 49 9.10 19.50 -9.55
N ILE A 50 7.88 19.27 -9.04
CA ILE A 50 7.61 18.38 -7.94
C ILE A 50 7.04 17.07 -8.46
N TYR A 51 7.52 15.95 -7.93
CA TYR A 51 7.00 14.62 -8.17
C TYR A 51 6.69 13.92 -6.84
N VAL A 52 5.56 13.23 -6.81
CA VAL A 52 5.11 12.41 -5.70
C VAL A 52 4.52 11.14 -6.30
N ASP A 53 5.27 10.05 -6.31
CA ASP A 53 4.90 8.70 -6.78
C ASP A 53 4.49 8.58 -8.27
N THR A 54 3.98 9.60 -8.90
CA THR A 54 3.42 9.53 -10.27
C THR A 54 4.32 10.11 -11.35
N GLY A 55 5.55 10.44 -11.02
CA GLY A 55 6.53 11.01 -11.95
C GLY A 55 7.30 9.95 -12.74
N PRO A 56 7.96 10.33 -13.86
CA PRO A 56 8.84 9.44 -14.60
C PRO A 56 10.24 9.37 -13.96
N LEU A 57 10.29 9.28 -12.64
CA LEU A 57 11.52 9.23 -11.85
C LEU A 57 11.64 7.89 -11.14
N LEU A 58 12.89 7.45 -10.94
CA LEU A 58 13.20 6.28 -10.13
C LEU A 58 13.39 6.71 -8.66
N GLU A 59 12.31 7.13 -8.02
CA GLU A 59 12.28 7.77 -6.70
C GLU A 59 13.13 7.04 -5.66
N ARG A 60 12.99 5.73 -5.54
CA ARG A 60 13.78 4.94 -4.59
C ARG A 60 15.28 4.95 -4.93
N ALA A 61 15.65 4.99 -6.21
CA ALA A 61 17.04 5.03 -6.63
C ALA A 61 17.67 6.39 -6.31
N TYR A 62 16.96 7.48 -6.59
CA TYR A 62 17.42 8.82 -6.22
C TYR A 62 17.49 8.99 -4.71
N SER A 63 16.50 8.50 -3.97
CA SER A 63 16.52 8.51 -2.50
C SER A 63 17.67 7.71 -1.91
N TYR A 64 18.09 6.61 -2.55
CA TYR A 64 19.29 5.88 -2.15
C TYR A 64 20.55 6.70 -2.41
N GLN A 65 20.66 7.30 -3.59
CA GLN A 65 21.81 8.13 -3.97
C GLN A 65 21.96 9.36 -3.07
N SER A 66 20.85 9.93 -2.61
CA SER A 66 20.82 11.06 -1.68
C SER A 66 20.97 10.67 -0.20
N GLY A 67 21.40 9.45 0.10
CA GLY A 67 21.67 9.04 1.49
C GLY A 67 20.44 8.88 2.38
N LEU A 68 19.21 8.99 1.86
CA LEU A 68 17.98 8.89 2.66
C LEU A 68 17.77 7.49 3.26
N GLY A 69 18.37 6.47 2.65
CA GLY A 69 18.24 5.11 3.12
C GLY A 69 18.86 4.10 2.17
N TRP A 70 18.69 2.83 2.45
CA TRP A 70 19.16 1.72 1.61
C TRP A 70 17.99 0.88 1.10
N PHE A 71 18.22 0.14 0.01
CA PHE A 71 17.25 -0.84 -0.46
C PHE A 71 17.20 -2.04 0.47
N GLY A 72 16.08 -2.24 1.14
CA GLY A 72 15.81 -3.46 1.89
C GLY A 72 15.66 -4.68 0.99
N LYS A 73 15.81 -5.89 1.55
CA LYS A 73 15.55 -7.14 0.82
C LYS A 73 14.14 -7.25 0.28
N ASN A 74 13.18 -6.55 0.88
CA ASN A 74 11.80 -6.39 0.41
C ASN A 74 11.60 -5.29 -0.64
N SER A 75 12.69 -4.75 -1.20
CA SER A 75 12.72 -3.65 -2.17
C SER A 75 12.14 -2.31 -1.69
N CYS A 76 11.77 -2.18 -0.42
CA CYS A 76 11.44 -0.88 0.16
C CYS A 76 12.72 -0.10 0.44
N LEU A 77 12.65 1.24 0.37
CA LEU A 77 13.68 2.08 0.95
C LEU A 77 13.55 2.04 2.47
N ILE A 78 14.66 1.81 3.17
CA ILE A 78 14.72 1.75 4.63
C ILE A 78 15.63 2.86 5.14
N ASN A 79 15.09 3.71 5.99
CA ASN A 79 15.83 4.74 6.70
C ASN A 79 16.20 4.24 8.10
N LYS A 80 17.37 4.63 8.61
CA LYS A 80 17.89 4.19 9.91
C LYS A 80 16.96 4.57 11.07
N ASP A 81 16.32 5.74 10.99
CA ASP A 81 15.52 6.31 12.08
C ASP A 81 14.00 6.08 11.86
N LEU A 82 13.54 6.07 10.60
CA LEU A 82 12.15 6.01 10.22
C LEU A 82 11.67 4.60 9.82
N GLY A 83 12.60 3.65 9.62
CA GLY A 83 12.27 2.37 9.01
C GLY A 83 11.87 2.54 7.55
N SER A 84 10.79 1.90 7.11
CA SER A 84 10.23 2.05 5.76
C SER A 84 8.85 2.73 5.74
N TRP A 85 8.39 3.26 6.88
CA TRP A 85 7.08 3.91 7.03
C TRP A 85 7.13 5.40 6.72
N PHE A 86 7.54 5.76 5.50
CA PHE A 86 7.55 7.14 5.03
C PHE A 86 7.21 7.20 3.54
N PHE A 87 6.80 8.36 3.09
CA PHE A 87 6.60 8.66 1.68
C PHE A 87 7.85 9.31 1.09
N ILE A 88 8.10 9.02 -0.18
CA ILE A 88 9.18 9.62 -0.96
C ILE A 88 8.57 10.67 -1.89
N SER A 89 9.31 11.72 -2.11
CA SER A 89 8.96 12.75 -3.09
C SER A 89 10.22 13.46 -3.54
N GLU A 90 10.23 13.95 -4.78
CA GLU A 90 11.36 14.63 -5.38
C GLU A 90 10.97 16.03 -5.84
N VAL A 91 11.96 16.93 -5.74
CA VAL A 91 11.89 18.25 -6.32
C VAL A 91 13.10 18.43 -7.24
N LEU A 92 12.85 18.55 -8.53
CA LEU A 92 13.88 18.96 -9.48
C LEU A 92 13.99 20.49 -9.47
N ILE A 93 15.19 21.00 -9.34
CA ILE A 93 15.45 22.45 -9.37
C ILE A 93 16.57 22.78 -10.34
N ASN A 94 16.60 24.01 -10.84
CA ASN A 94 17.64 24.52 -11.74
C ASN A 94 18.87 25.05 -10.98
N LYS A 95 19.12 24.58 -9.77
CA LYS A 95 20.26 24.95 -8.93
C LYS A 95 21.14 23.75 -8.66
N LYS A 96 22.45 23.95 -8.65
CA LYS A 96 23.40 22.94 -8.21
C LYS A 96 23.36 22.84 -6.67
N LEU A 97 23.18 21.63 -6.18
CA LEU A 97 23.26 21.31 -4.74
C LEU A 97 24.51 20.47 -4.48
N GLU A 98 24.99 20.49 -3.25
CA GLU A 98 25.98 19.51 -2.80
C GLU A 98 25.32 18.12 -2.77
N TYR A 99 26.08 17.10 -3.17
CA TYR A 99 25.58 15.74 -3.27
C TYR A 99 25.85 14.96 -1.97
N ASP A 100 24.80 14.41 -1.42
CA ASP A 100 24.91 13.41 -0.37
C ASP A 100 25.53 12.11 -0.88
N GLN A 101 25.93 11.23 0.04
CA GLN A 101 26.50 9.93 -0.27
C GLN A 101 25.53 8.82 0.13
N PRO A 102 25.44 7.74 -0.67
CA PRO A 102 24.64 6.58 -0.33
C PRO A 102 25.03 5.95 1.00
N VAL A 103 24.03 5.50 1.77
CA VAL A 103 24.28 4.78 3.01
C VAL A 103 24.49 3.28 2.77
N LYS A 104 25.24 2.63 3.66
CA LYS A 104 25.47 1.18 3.59
C LYS A 104 24.20 0.39 3.82
N ASP A 105 24.09 -0.77 3.17
CA ASP A 105 23.01 -1.74 3.44
C ASP A 105 23.15 -2.29 4.86
N MET A 106 22.08 -2.20 5.63
CA MET A 106 22.03 -2.67 7.01
C MET A 106 21.03 -3.83 7.21
N CYS A 107 20.61 -4.51 6.13
CA CYS A 107 19.80 -5.72 6.23
C CYS A 107 20.59 -6.92 6.79
N GLY A 108 21.89 -6.99 6.50
CA GLY A 108 22.75 -8.08 6.96
C GLY A 108 22.21 -9.46 6.56
N SER A 109 22.31 -10.43 7.49
CA SER A 109 21.80 -11.79 7.30
C SER A 109 20.28 -11.94 7.49
N CYS A 110 19.54 -10.88 7.90
CA CYS A 110 18.11 -10.97 8.18
C CYS A 110 17.30 -11.35 6.93
N THR A 111 16.40 -12.34 7.05
CA THR A 111 15.51 -12.81 5.97
C THR A 111 14.02 -12.68 6.31
N LYS A 112 13.66 -12.05 7.43
CA LYS A 112 12.27 -12.01 7.96
C LYS A 112 11.22 -11.61 6.93
N CYS A 113 11.50 -10.62 6.07
CA CYS A 113 10.56 -10.18 5.03
C CYS A 113 10.39 -11.22 3.91
N ILE A 114 11.44 -11.98 3.58
CA ILE A 114 11.40 -13.05 2.59
C ILE A 114 10.57 -14.21 3.14
N ASP A 115 10.88 -14.67 4.35
CA ASP A 115 10.26 -15.82 5.01
C ASP A 115 8.77 -15.58 5.31
N SER A 116 8.39 -14.33 5.60
CA SER A 116 7.01 -13.96 5.93
C SER A 116 6.15 -13.65 4.71
N CYS A 117 6.69 -13.62 3.49
CA CYS A 117 5.91 -13.32 2.30
C CYS A 117 5.00 -14.51 1.94
N PRO A 118 3.65 -14.41 2.07
CA PRO A 118 2.78 -15.57 1.91
C PRO A 118 2.79 -16.15 0.50
N THR A 119 3.09 -15.30 -0.49
CA THR A 119 3.05 -15.65 -1.91
C THR A 119 4.44 -15.96 -2.47
N GLY A 120 5.51 -15.78 -1.68
CA GLY A 120 6.88 -15.87 -2.17
C GLY A 120 7.21 -14.83 -3.24
N ALA A 121 6.64 -13.64 -3.14
CA ALA A 121 6.85 -12.58 -4.11
C ALA A 121 8.28 -11.98 -4.05
N ILE A 122 8.96 -12.08 -2.91
CA ILE A 122 10.37 -11.67 -2.78
C ILE A 122 11.20 -12.86 -3.23
N VAL A 123 11.56 -12.86 -4.51
CA VAL A 123 12.21 -14.02 -5.17
C VAL A 123 13.72 -14.08 -4.98
N ASP A 124 14.33 -12.95 -4.66
CA ASP A 124 15.75 -12.81 -4.40
C ASP A 124 16.00 -11.53 -3.58
N ASN A 125 17.23 -11.32 -3.15
CA ASN A 125 17.65 -10.10 -2.46
C ASN A 125 17.30 -8.85 -3.30
N LYS A 126 16.40 -8.02 -2.77
CA LYS A 126 15.93 -6.77 -3.43
C LYS A 126 15.17 -6.97 -4.75
N LYS A 127 14.71 -8.20 -5.05
CA LYS A 127 13.93 -8.52 -6.24
C LYS A 127 12.54 -9.00 -5.86
N ILE A 128 11.53 -8.37 -6.43
CA ILE A 128 10.12 -8.73 -6.26
C ILE A 128 9.55 -9.16 -7.61
N ASP A 129 8.92 -10.34 -7.63
CA ASP A 129 7.99 -10.72 -8.69
C ASP A 129 6.64 -10.02 -8.40
N ALA A 130 6.36 -8.96 -9.14
CA ALA A 130 5.14 -8.18 -8.93
C ALA A 130 3.88 -9.04 -9.12
N ASN A 131 3.89 -10.01 -10.04
CA ASN A 131 2.75 -10.87 -10.32
C ASN A 131 2.38 -11.79 -9.14
N LYS A 132 3.27 -11.96 -8.18
CA LYS A 132 3.02 -12.67 -6.92
C LYS A 132 2.73 -11.74 -5.76
N CYS A 133 3.07 -10.45 -5.86
CA CYS A 133 2.93 -9.51 -4.75
C CYS A 133 1.45 -9.22 -4.45
N ILE A 134 1.00 -9.44 -3.20
CA ILE A 134 -0.37 -9.17 -2.78
C ILE A 134 -0.74 -7.70 -3.03
N SER A 135 0.19 -6.77 -2.83
CA SER A 135 -0.05 -5.35 -3.12
C SER A 135 -0.39 -5.13 -4.58
N TYR A 136 0.39 -5.69 -5.50
CA TYR A 136 0.10 -5.63 -6.93
C TYR A 136 -1.24 -6.33 -7.28
N LEU A 137 -1.46 -7.53 -6.76
CA LEU A 137 -2.67 -8.31 -7.06
C LEU A 137 -3.95 -7.59 -6.59
N THR A 138 -3.90 -6.87 -5.49
CA THR A 138 -5.08 -6.18 -4.93
C THR A 138 -5.28 -4.76 -5.44
N ILE A 139 -4.24 -4.12 -5.98
CA ILE A 139 -4.29 -2.71 -6.44
C ILE A 139 -4.23 -2.61 -7.96
N GLU A 140 -3.21 -3.22 -8.58
CA GLU A 140 -2.87 -3.00 -9.99
C GLU A 140 -3.50 -4.05 -10.93
N ASN A 141 -3.59 -5.30 -10.50
CA ASN A 141 -4.22 -6.35 -11.30
C ASN A 141 -5.70 -6.02 -11.55
N LYS A 142 -6.10 -5.94 -12.82
CA LYS A 142 -7.48 -5.61 -13.24
C LYS A 142 -8.31 -6.85 -13.60
N ASP A 143 -7.69 -8.02 -13.65
CA ASP A 143 -8.32 -9.31 -13.94
C ASP A 143 -8.62 -10.13 -12.67
N THR A 144 -9.08 -11.35 -12.87
CA THR A 144 -9.20 -12.35 -11.81
C THR A 144 -7.84 -12.63 -11.17
N ILE A 145 -7.85 -12.99 -9.90
CA ILE A 145 -6.62 -13.40 -9.21
C ILE A 145 -6.44 -14.92 -9.42
N PRO A 146 -5.23 -15.36 -9.79
CA PRO A 146 -4.95 -16.78 -9.96
C PRO A 146 -5.27 -17.60 -8.69
N SER A 147 -5.88 -18.78 -8.88
CA SER A 147 -6.42 -19.59 -7.78
C SER A 147 -5.39 -19.98 -6.71
N ASN A 148 -4.14 -20.18 -7.10
CA ASN A 148 -3.02 -20.51 -6.21
C ASN A 148 -2.65 -19.38 -5.23
N PHE A 149 -3.13 -18.15 -5.46
CA PHE A 149 -2.90 -17.01 -4.56
C PHE A 149 -4.10 -16.68 -3.66
N LEU A 150 -5.29 -17.16 -3.95
CA LEU A 150 -6.51 -16.76 -3.26
C LEU A 150 -6.42 -16.95 -1.74
N LYS A 151 -6.02 -18.14 -1.27
CA LYS A 151 -5.81 -18.42 0.17
C LYS A 151 -4.69 -17.54 0.76
N LYS A 152 -3.64 -17.30 -0.02
CA LYS A 152 -2.45 -16.55 0.42
C LYS A 152 -2.70 -15.05 0.58
N ILE A 153 -3.69 -14.51 -0.12
CA ILE A 153 -4.12 -13.10 0.04
C ILE A 153 -4.74 -12.88 1.42
N GLY A 154 -5.39 -13.91 1.99
CA GLY A 154 -6.03 -13.79 3.30
C GLY A 154 -7.13 -12.73 3.28
N ASN A 155 -7.07 -11.81 4.24
CA ASN A 155 -8.02 -10.71 4.39
C ASN A 155 -7.53 -9.37 3.79
N ASN A 156 -6.46 -9.38 2.99
CA ASN A 156 -5.93 -8.16 2.36
C ASN A 156 -6.84 -7.73 1.20
N ILE A 157 -7.64 -6.69 1.42
CA ILE A 157 -8.54 -6.15 0.38
C ILE A 157 -7.92 -5.00 -0.41
N TYR A 158 -6.84 -4.37 0.12
CA TYR A 158 -6.11 -3.31 -0.58
C TYR A 158 -4.68 -3.19 -0.05
N GLY A 159 -3.70 -3.53 -0.89
CA GLY A 159 -2.29 -3.50 -0.52
C GLY A 159 -1.89 -4.63 0.44
N CYS A 160 -0.66 -4.56 0.92
CA CYS A 160 -0.09 -5.54 1.84
C CYS A 160 1.12 -4.93 2.56
N ASP A 161 1.15 -5.03 3.88
CA ASP A 161 2.21 -4.48 4.71
C ASP A 161 3.11 -5.54 5.36
N ILE A 162 2.88 -6.83 5.10
CA ILE A 162 3.50 -7.95 5.84
C ILE A 162 5.03 -7.83 5.87
N CYS A 163 5.68 -7.61 4.72
CA CYS A 163 7.13 -7.53 4.66
C CYS A 163 7.72 -6.31 5.37
N GLN A 164 6.92 -5.25 5.54
CA GLN A 164 7.30 -4.07 6.31
C GLN A 164 7.03 -4.27 7.82
N GLU A 165 5.92 -4.94 8.18
CA GLU A 165 5.57 -5.20 9.59
C GLU A 165 6.60 -6.08 10.29
N VAL A 166 7.14 -7.09 9.60
CA VAL A 166 8.15 -7.98 10.18
C VAL A 166 9.57 -7.40 10.18
N CYS A 167 9.77 -6.26 9.51
CA CYS A 167 11.08 -5.64 9.39
C CYS A 167 11.56 -5.09 10.74
N PRO A 168 12.72 -5.51 11.25
CA PRO A 168 13.23 -5.02 12.54
C PRO A 168 13.42 -3.49 12.58
N TRP A 169 13.70 -2.88 11.44
CA TRP A 169 13.87 -1.42 11.33
C TRP A 169 12.57 -0.65 11.56
N ASN A 170 11.42 -1.27 11.29
CA ASN A 170 10.09 -0.71 11.57
C ASN A 170 9.64 -0.92 13.02
N ASN A 171 10.26 -1.85 13.76
CA ASN A 171 9.94 -2.17 15.14
C ASN A 171 10.74 -1.34 16.17
N LYS A 172 11.80 -0.68 15.73
CA LYS A 172 12.48 0.31 16.56
C LYS A 172 11.47 1.42 16.81
N LYS A 173 11.31 1.83 18.08
CA LYS A 173 10.44 2.96 18.44
C LYS A 173 10.95 4.20 17.69
N ALA A 174 10.49 4.38 16.48
CA ALA A 174 10.75 5.60 15.74
C ALA A 174 10.14 6.73 16.59
N LYS A 175 10.96 7.61 17.09
CA LYS A 175 10.53 8.88 17.70
C LYS A 175 10.02 9.79 16.57
N ILE A 176 9.05 9.30 15.83
CA ILE A 176 8.37 10.10 14.82
C ILE A 176 7.51 11.09 15.58
N LYS A 177 8.00 12.29 15.76
CA LYS A 177 7.12 13.40 16.05
C LYS A 177 6.23 13.57 14.82
N ASN A 178 5.04 13.00 14.88
CA ASN A 178 4.02 13.15 13.85
C ASN A 178 3.54 14.62 13.85
N ASN A 179 4.27 15.49 13.18
CA ASN A 179 3.85 16.87 12.93
C ASN A 179 2.89 16.96 11.71
N PHE A 180 2.41 15.80 11.23
CA PHE A 180 1.49 15.74 10.10
C PHE A 180 0.08 15.43 10.58
N ASN A 181 -0.85 16.35 10.39
CA ASN A 181 -2.27 16.07 10.53
C ASN A 181 -2.74 15.24 9.31
N TRP A 182 -2.55 13.93 9.41
CA TRP A 182 -3.14 13.00 8.47
C TRP A 182 -4.62 12.81 8.82
N ASN A 183 -5.54 13.14 7.92
CA ASN A 183 -6.94 12.79 8.09
C ASN A 183 -7.11 11.29 7.95
N LEU A 184 -7.29 10.63 9.09
CA LEU A 184 -7.56 9.19 9.13
C LEU A 184 -9.00 8.93 8.68
N ARG A 185 -9.18 7.90 7.87
CA ARG A 185 -10.49 7.40 7.44
C ARG A 185 -10.86 6.21 8.31
N ASP A 186 -11.51 6.48 9.44
CA ASP A 186 -11.79 5.48 10.48
C ASP A 186 -12.51 4.25 9.92
N PHE A 187 -13.38 4.41 8.93
CA PHE A 187 -14.09 3.31 8.29
C PHE A 187 -13.18 2.36 7.48
N PHE A 188 -11.91 2.71 7.27
CA PHE A 188 -10.89 1.82 6.66
C PHE A 188 -10.01 1.14 7.71
N VAL A 189 -10.08 1.52 8.96
CA VAL A 189 -9.27 0.92 10.02
C VAL A 189 -9.86 -0.42 10.44
N SER A 190 -9.31 -1.50 9.92
CA SER A 190 -9.72 -2.88 10.24
C SER A 190 -11.24 -3.10 10.16
N PRO A 191 -11.89 -2.74 9.01
CA PRO A 191 -13.34 -2.81 8.90
C PRO A 191 -13.85 -4.25 8.86
N GLU A 192 -15.05 -4.47 9.37
CA GLU A 192 -15.77 -5.71 9.17
C GLU A 192 -16.07 -5.90 7.67
N LEU A 193 -15.93 -7.15 7.18
CA LEU A 193 -16.06 -7.46 5.76
C LEU A 193 -17.42 -7.10 5.17
N ASP A 194 -18.51 -7.25 5.92
CA ASP A 194 -19.84 -6.87 5.46
C ASP A 194 -20.06 -5.37 5.44
N LYS A 195 -19.56 -4.66 6.44
CA LYS A 195 -19.66 -3.19 6.48
C LYS A 195 -18.90 -2.54 5.35
N ILE A 196 -17.68 -3.02 5.09
CA ILE A 196 -16.88 -2.49 3.98
C ILE A 196 -17.49 -2.88 2.62
N LEU A 197 -18.07 -4.07 2.47
CA LEU A 197 -18.80 -4.44 1.25
C LEU A 197 -19.95 -3.48 0.99
N GLN A 198 -20.81 -3.27 1.98
CA GLN A 198 -21.95 -2.35 1.88
C GLN A 198 -21.51 -0.93 1.53
N LEU A 199 -20.48 -0.42 2.20
CA LEU A 199 -19.93 0.91 1.95
C LEU A 199 -19.49 1.08 0.50
N ILE A 200 -18.76 0.08 -0.05
CA ILE A 200 -18.25 0.13 -1.41
C ILE A 200 -19.38 -0.05 -2.45
N GLU A 201 -20.40 -0.87 -2.17
CA GLU A 201 -21.55 -1.02 -3.06
C GLU A 201 -22.34 0.29 -3.19
N THR A 202 -22.58 0.98 -2.08
CA THR A 202 -23.52 2.09 -2.01
C THR A 202 -22.88 3.47 -2.14
N GLN A 203 -21.63 3.66 -1.64
CA GLN A 203 -21.01 4.99 -1.49
C GLN A 203 -19.63 5.08 -2.16
N TRP A 204 -19.37 4.26 -3.19
CA TRP A 204 -18.06 4.26 -3.87
C TRP A 204 -17.62 5.63 -4.35
N ASP A 205 -18.53 6.40 -4.94
CA ASP A 205 -18.20 7.69 -5.54
C ASP A 205 -17.76 8.73 -4.51
N GLU A 206 -18.26 8.65 -3.28
CA GLU A 206 -17.85 9.47 -2.16
C GLU A 206 -16.55 8.97 -1.54
N VAL A 207 -16.47 7.67 -1.30
CA VAL A 207 -15.34 7.00 -0.62
C VAL A 207 -14.04 7.11 -1.42
N LYS A 208 -14.10 7.07 -2.76
CA LYS A 208 -12.93 7.21 -3.63
C LYS A 208 -12.35 8.63 -3.66
N ILE A 209 -13.15 9.67 -3.28
CA ILE A 209 -12.70 11.06 -3.32
C ILE A 209 -11.55 11.24 -2.32
N LYS A 210 -10.48 11.88 -2.77
CA LYS A 210 -9.27 12.13 -1.98
C LYS A 210 -8.70 10.86 -1.31
N SER A 211 -8.87 9.69 -1.93
CA SER A 211 -8.37 8.43 -1.39
C SER A 211 -7.51 7.67 -2.40
N PRO A 212 -6.40 7.04 -1.97
CA PRO A 212 -5.58 6.20 -2.83
C PRO A 212 -6.33 4.97 -3.37
N ILE A 213 -7.42 4.52 -2.69
CA ILE A 213 -8.16 3.32 -3.08
C ILE A 213 -8.77 3.38 -4.48
N LYS A 214 -8.97 4.60 -5.02
CA LYS A 214 -9.44 4.83 -6.40
C LYS A 214 -8.60 4.05 -7.44
N ARG A 215 -7.34 3.72 -7.12
CA ARG A 215 -6.41 3.00 -8.00
C ARG A 215 -6.89 1.58 -8.34
N ALA A 216 -7.46 0.87 -7.37
CA ALA A 216 -8.02 -0.46 -7.60
C ALA A 216 -9.32 -0.45 -8.41
N LYS A 217 -10.01 0.71 -8.51
CA LYS A 217 -11.37 0.87 -9.03
C LYS A 217 -12.40 0.07 -8.19
N LYS A 218 -13.68 0.39 -8.30
CA LYS A 218 -14.77 -0.29 -7.56
C LYS A 218 -14.74 -1.81 -7.75
N ARG A 219 -14.61 -2.25 -9.02
CA ARG A 219 -14.56 -3.67 -9.37
C ARG A 219 -13.43 -4.42 -8.66
N GLY A 220 -12.20 -3.91 -8.71
CA GLY A 220 -11.06 -4.55 -8.06
C GLY A 220 -11.20 -4.61 -6.55
N PHE A 221 -11.76 -3.56 -5.95
CA PHE A 221 -12.00 -3.51 -4.51
C PHE A 221 -13.07 -4.54 -4.08
N LEU A 222 -14.20 -4.61 -4.80
CA LEU A 222 -15.24 -5.63 -4.58
C LEU A 222 -14.68 -7.05 -4.76
N ARG A 223 -13.91 -7.30 -5.85
CA ARG A 223 -13.23 -8.58 -6.09
C ARG A 223 -12.42 -9.01 -4.85
N ASN A 224 -11.63 -8.10 -4.30
CA ASN A 224 -10.78 -8.40 -3.15
C ASN A 224 -11.59 -8.67 -1.87
N ILE A 225 -12.69 -7.95 -1.66
CA ILE A 225 -13.60 -8.20 -0.53
C ILE A 225 -14.23 -9.59 -0.64
N LEU A 226 -14.68 -10.00 -1.82
CA LEU A 226 -15.25 -11.35 -2.04
C LEU A 226 -14.22 -12.45 -1.71
N ILE A 227 -12.95 -12.27 -2.11
CA ILE A 227 -11.87 -13.21 -1.78
C ILE A 227 -11.66 -13.25 -0.24
N ALA A 228 -11.63 -12.10 0.42
CA ALA A 228 -11.46 -12.03 1.86
C ALA A 228 -12.64 -12.71 2.60
N MET A 229 -13.88 -12.53 2.12
CA MET A 229 -15.03 -13.26 2.64
C MET A 229 -14.89 -14.77 2.45
N GLY A 230 -14.40 -15.23 1.30
CA GLY A 230 -14.08 -16.64 1.06
C GLY A 230 -13.06 -17.17 2.05
N ASN A 231 -11.96 -16.44 2.27
CA ASN A 231 -10.90 -16.81 3.19
C ASN A 231 -11.34 -16.81 4.66
N SER A 232 -12.37 -16.04 5.03
CA SER A 232 -12.90 -16.01 6.40
C SER A 232 -13.54 -17.33 6.82
N LYS A 233 -13.95 -18.16 5.87
CA LYS A 233 -14.71 -19.43 6.08
C LYS A 233 -16.00 -19.25 6.91
N ASN A 234 -16.49 -18.03 7.03
CA ASN A 234 -17.71 -17.72 7.76
C ASN A 234 -18.92 -17.84 6.83
N SER A 235 -19.78 -18.83 7.09
CA SER A 235 -20.99 -19.10 6.32
C SER A 235 -21.96 -17.91 6.26
N TYR A 236 -21.89 -16.99 7.22
CA TYR A 236 -22.66 -15.74 7.23
C TYR A 236 -22.46 -14.91 5.94
N TYR A 237 -21.28 -14.99 5.32
CA TYR A 237 -21.01 -14.26 4.08
C TYR A 237 -21.47 -14.99 2.82
N LYS A 238 -21.84 -16.29 2.88
CA LYS A 238 -22.20 -17.08 1.70
C LYS A 238 -23.32 -16.43 0.89
N PRO A 239 -24.45 -15.99 1.44
CA PRO A 239 -25.50 -15.32 0.66
C PRO A 239 -25.03 -14.02 0.00
N LYS A 240 -24.16 -13.26 0.65
CA LYS A 240 -23.61 -12.01 0.13
C LYS A 240 -22.70 -12.26 -1.07
N VAL A 241 -21.86 -13.30 -1.02
CA VAL A 241 -21.01 -13.72 -2.12
C VAL A 241 -21.85 -14.30 -3.28
N GLN A 242 -22.86 -15.12 -2.98
CA GLN A 242 -23.76 -15.72 -3.97
C GLN A 242 -24.49 -14.69 -4.85
N LYS A 243 -24.79 -13.51 -4.30
CA LYS A 243 -25.37 -12.38 -5.05
C LYS A 243 -24.56 -12.03 -6.31
N TYR A 244 -23.23 -12.20 -6.26
CA TYR A 244 -22.34 -11.90 -7.37
C TYR A 244 -22.17 -13.02 -8.40
N LEU A 245 -22.72 -14.22 -8.18
CA LEU A 245 -22.66 -15.32 -9.15
C LEU A 245 -23.34 -14.97 -10.48
N LYS A 246 -24.38 -14.12 -10.40
CA LYS A 246 -25.16 -13.64 -11.55
C LYS A 246 -24.76 -12.23 -12.01
N SER A 247 -23.58 -11.75 -11.59
CA SER A 247 -23.09 -10.44 -12.01
C SER A 247 -22.75 -10.42 -13.49
N ASP A 248 -23.14 -9.37 -14.22
CA ASP A 248 -22.72 -9.13 -15.61
C ASP A 248 -21.20 -8.92 -15.72
N ASP A 249 -20.55 -8.50 -14.65
CA ASP A 249 -19.09 -8.43 -14.59
C ASP A 249 -18.50 -9.84 -14.38
N LYS A 250 -17.92 -10.37 -15.45
CA LYS A 250 -17.32 -11.73 -15.48
C LYS A 250 -16.26 -11.94 -14.40
N ILE A 251 -15.51 -10.88 -14.03
CA ILE A 251 -14.47 -10.96 -13.00
C ILE A 251 -15.12 -11.16 -11.63
N LEU A 252 -16.18 -10.41 -11.32
CA LEU A 252 -16.91 -10.55 -10.05
C LEU A 252 -17.63 -11.91 -9.97
N ALA A 253 -18.27 -12.35 -11.06
CA ALA A 253 -18.94 -13.65 -11.11
C ALA A 253 -17.96 -14.82 -10.92
N THR A 254 -16.80 -14.77 -11.57
CA THR A 254 -15.74 -15.78 -11.42
C THR A 254 -15.18 -15.74 -9.98
N THR A 255 -14.92 -14.55 -9.44
CA THR A 255 -14.42 -14.39 -8.08
C THR A 255 -15.42 -14.92 -7.04
N ALA A 256 -16.73 -14.71 -7.24
CA ALA A 256 -17.74 -15.24 -6.34
C ALA A 256 -17.73 -16.77 -6.31
N LYS A 257 -17.60 -17.43 -7.47
CA LYS A 257 -17.41 -18.90 -7.53
C LYS A 257 -16.18 -19.35 -6.74
N GLN A 258 -15.05 -18.68 -6.97
CA GLN A 258 -13.81 -18.97 -6.25
C GLN A 258 -13.95 -18.77 -4.73
N ALA A 259 -14.61 -17.68 -4.30
CA ALA A 259 -14.83 -17.39 -2.89
C ALA A 259 -15.72 -18.43 -2.19
N ILE A 260 -16.74 -18.95 -2.87
CA ILE A 260 -17.57 -20.04 -2.34
C ILE A 260 -16.72 -21.31 -2.14
N LEU A 261 -15.91 -21.68 -3.13
CA LEU A 261 -15.00 -22.82 -3.01
C LEU A 261 -13.99 -22.66 -1.86
N LEU A 262 -13.54 -21.44 -1.60
CA LEU A 262 -12.67 -21.15 -0.44
C LEU A 262 -13.39 -21.35 0.89
N MET A 263 -14.70 -21.03 0.97
CA MET A 263 -15.49 -21.26 2.20
C MET A 263 -15.68 -22.74 2.50
N GLU A 264 -15.75 -23.59 1.45
CA GLU A 264 -16.01 -25.02 1.54
C GLU A 264 -14.73 -25.87 1.69
N SER A 265 -13.55 -25.28 1.54
CA SER A 265 -12.24 -25.94 1.64
C SER A 265 -11.54 -25.66 2.98
#